data_9447185231f0c8088d6edb7105a0361d
#
_entry.id   9447185231f0c8088d6edb7105a0361d
#
_cell.length_a   1.000
_cell.length_b   1.000
_cell.length_c   1.000
_cell.angle_alpha   90.00
_cell.angle_beta   90.00
_cell.angle_gamma   90.00
#
_symmetry.space_group_name_H-M   'P 1'
#
loop_
_entity.id
_entity.type
_entity.pdbx_description
1 polymer ?
#
loop_
_entity_poly.entity_id
_entity_poly.type
_entity_poly.pdbx_seq_one_letter_code
_entity_poly.pdbx_strand_id
1 'polypeptide(L)'
;MKFNIEKYIRDVKNFPKEGIIFKDITPLLADAQAMRETTQALLNSIPDNIDKVVGIEARGFFFGTLLAEHLDAGFVPIRKKGKLPYKTYEESYDLEYGTDTLTMHTDAIKKGENVLIHDDVLATGGTAQAVIKLVEKAGGKVIMLNFLIELDFLKGKKKLGKYPVTSLLHY
;
A
#
# COMPACT_ATOMS: atom_id res chain seq x y z
N MET A 1 21.33 15.92 -10.18
CA MET A 1 20.13 16.60 -9.63
C MET A 1 19.18 15.52 -9.15
N LYS A 2 18.72 15.54 -7.89
CA LYS A 2 17.79 14.52 -7.39
C LYS A 2 16.45 14.66 -8.11
N PHE A 3 15.89 13.56 -8.63
CA PHE A 3 14.60 13.58 -9.33
C PHE A 3 13.49 14.04 -8.38
N ASN A 4 12.63 14.95 -8.83
CA ASN A 4 11.55 15.49 -8.01
C ASN A 4 10.23 14.80 -8.35
N ILE A 5 9.90 13.77 -7.58
CA ILE A 5 8.67 12.97 -7.72
C ILE A 5 7.42 13.82 -7.48
N GLU A 6 7.48 14.78 -6.55
CA GLU A 6 6.34 15.59 -6.13
C GLU A 6 5.70 16.39 -7.29
N LYS A 7 6.50 16.78 -8.29
CA LYS A 7 6.00 17.48 -9.49
C LYS A 7 5.00 16.65 -10.31
N TYR A 8 4.98 15.36 -10.11
CA TYR A 8 4.09 14.42 -10.81
C TYR A 8 2.85 14.06 -9.97
N ILE A 9 2.69 14.65 -8.79
CA ILE A 9 1.48 14.50 -7.96
C ILE A 9 0.56 15.69 -8.24
N ARG A 10 -0.67 15.41 -8.68
CA ARG A 10 -1.66 16.44 -8.98
C ARG A 10 -2.63 16.63 -7.83
N ASP A 11 -2.81 17.86 -7.37
CA ASP A 11 -3.82 18.23 -6.40
C ASP A 11 -5.18 18.40 -7.08
N VAL A 12 -6.16 17.59 -6.69
CA VAL A 12 -7.56 17.72 -7.12
C VAL A 12 -8.37 18.22 -5.94
N LYS A 13 -8.76 19.50 -6.00
CA LYS A 13 -9.56 20.12 -4.94
C LYS A 13 -11.00 19.61 -4.95
N ASN A 14 -11.58 19.50 -3.76
CA ASN A 14 -12.99 19.12 -3.55
C ASN A 14 -13.35 17.74 -4.15
N PHE A 15 -12.44 16.75 -4.05
CA PHE A 15 -12.68 15.38 -4.48
C PHE A 15 -12.34 14.38 -3.35
N PRO A 16 -13.21 13.38 -3.05
CA PRO A 16 -14.53 13.12 -3.65
C PRO A 16 -15.64 14.05 -3.11
N LYS A 17 -15.34 14.91 -2.14
CA LYS A 17 -16.27 15.87 -1.55
C LYS A 17 -15.57 17.19 -1.20
N GLU A 18 -16.35 18.25 -1.00
CA GLU A 18 -15.88 19.58 -0.65
C GLU A 18 -14.94 19.57 0.57
N GLY A 19 -13.87 20.37 0.50
CA GLY A 19 -12.85 20.50 1.54
C GLY A 19 -11.72 19.46 1.48
N ILE A 20 -11.82 18.42 0.65
CA ILE A 20 -10.76 17.41 0.48
C ILE A 20 -9.87 17.78 -0.72
N ILE A 21 -8.56 17.69 -0.52
CA ILE A 21 -7.57 17.75 -1.60
C ILE A 21 -7.07 16.34 -1.85
N PHE A 22 -7.49 15.77 -2.97
CA PHE A 22 -7.08 14.43 -3.37
C PHE A 22 -5.73 14.47 -4.07
N LYS A 23 -4.80 13.61 -3.68
CA LYS A 23 -3.48 13.45 -4.29
C LYS A 23 -3.56 12.43 -5.42
N ASP A 24 -3.63 12.94 -6.66
CA ASP A 24 -3.73 12.12 -7.86
C ASP A 24 -2.35 11.76 -8.39
N ILE A 25 -2.07 10.47 -8.45
CA ILE A 25 -0.80 9.91 -8.93
C ILE A 25 -0.82 9.56 -10.43
N THR A 26 -1.92 9.80 -11.14
CA THR A 26 -2.02 9.41 -12.55
C THR A 26 -1.00 10.10 -13.46
N PRO A 27 -0.60 11.38 -13.24
CA PRO A 27 0.48 11.98 -14.03
C PRO A 27 1.84 11.26 -13.80
N LEU A 28 2.10 10.79 -12.58
CA LEU A 28 3.28 10.01 -12.26
C LEU A 28 3.28 8.66 -12.99
N LEU A 29 2.14 7.97 -13.00
CA LEU A 29 1.98 6.69 -13.71
C LEU A 29 2.09 6.84 -15.24
N ALA A 30 1.76 8.00 -15.78
CA ALA A 30 1.84 8.28 -17.21
C ALA A 30 3.27 8.59 -17.72
N ASP A 31 4.23 8.83 -16.80
CA ASP A 31 5.61 9.17 -17.15
C ASP A 31 6.56 8.02 -16.79
N ALA A 32 7.20 7.45 -17.83
CA ALA A 32 8.05 6.27 -17.64
C ALA A 32 9.30 6.55 -16.78
N GLN A 33 9.85 7.78 -16.82
CA GLN A 33 10.98 8.13 -15.98
C GLN A 33 10.51 8.32 -14.52
N ALA A 34 9.40 9.01 -14.30
CA ALA A 34 8.83 9.20 -12.97
C ALA A 34 8.50 7.86 -12.30
N MET A 35 7.94 6.90 -13.04
CA MET A 35 7.70 5.55 -12.53
C MET A 35 8.98 4.85 -12.10
N ARG A 36 10.03 4.85 -12.94
CA ARG A 36 11.33 4.22 -12.59
C ARG A 36 11.97 4.85 -11.37
N GLU A 37 12.05 6.18 -11.33
CA GLU A 37 12.66 6.91 -10.21
C GLU A 37 11.89 6.70 -8.92
N THR A 38 10.55 6.66 -8.98
CA THR A 38 9.70 6.38 -7.82
C THR A 38 9.89 4.94 -7.33
N THR A 39 9.91 3.96 -8.24
CA THR A 39 10.16 2.55 -7.89
C THR A 39 11.50 2.42 -7.18
N GLN A 40 12.56 3.01 -7.73
CA GLN A 40 13.90 2.97 -7.13
C GLN A 40 13.92 3.66 -5.75
N ALA A 41 13.23 4.80 -5.61
CA ALA A 41 13.15 5.50 -4.34
C ALA A 41 12.42 4.68 -3.26
N LEU A 42 11.33 3.98 -3.63
CA LEU A 42 10.62 3.05 -2.73
C LEU A 42 11.52 1.89 -2.31
N LEU A 43 12.23 1.25 -3.27
CA LEU A 43 13.13 0.12 -3.02
C LEU A 43 14.24 0.45 -2.03
N ASN A 44 14.79 1.67 -2.05
CA ASN A 44 15.88 2.09 -1.18
C ASN A 44 15.59 1.99 0.32
N SER A 45 14.31 1.90 0.71
CA SER A 45 13.88 1.76 2.11
C SER A 45 13.49 0.33 2.49
N ILE A 46 13.49 -0.61 1.55
CA ILE A 46 13.01 -1.98 1.74
C ILE A 46 14.20 -2.90 2.01
N PRO A 47 14.15 -3.79 3.03
CA PRO A 47 15.18 -4.78 3.26
C PRO A 47 15.15 -5.91 2.22
N ASP A 48 16.29 -6.57 2.01
CA ASP A 48 16.47 -7.56 0.94
C ASP A 48 15.72 -8.90 1.11
N ASN A 49 15.17 -9.18 2.29
CA ASN A 49 14.60 -10.50 2.62
C ASN A 49 13.07 -10.49 2.61
N ILE A 50 12.46 -10.03 1.54
CA ILE A 50 11.00 -10.02 1.33
C ILE A 50 10.61 -11.21 0.45
N ASP A 51 9.70 -12.06 0.93
CA ASP A 51 9.16 -13.20 0.19
C ASP A 51 7.90 -12.82 -0.59
N LYS A 52 7.10 -11.88 -0.07
CA LYS A 52 5.83 -11.42 -0.65
C LYS A 52 5.67 -9.91 -0.55
N VAL A 53 5.20 -9.31 -1.63
CA VAL A 53 4.67 -7.94 -1.63
C VAL A 53 3.15 -7.99 -1.70
N VAL A 54 2.51 -7.45 -0.69
CA VAL A 54 1.05 -7.32 -0.61
C VAL A 54 0.66 -5.93 -1.10
N GLY A 55 -0.12 -5.85 -2.17
CA GLY A 55 -0.64 -4.60 -2.72
C GLY A 55 -2.13 -4.44 -2.45
N ILE A 56 -2.56 -3.22 -2.12
CA ILE A 56 -3.96 -2.91 -1.78
C ILE A 56 -4.71 -2.36 -3.00
N GLU A 57 -5.90 -2.90 -3.26
CA GLU A 57 -6.76 -2.50 -4.40
C GLU A 57 -7.11 -1.00 -4.36
N ALA A 58 -6.96 -0.28 -5.44
CA ALA A 58 -6.39 -0.70 -6.70
C ALA A 58 -5.02 -0.02 -6.94
N ARG A 59 -4.78 1.15 -6.33
CA ARG A 59 -3.62 2.00 -6.60
C ARG A 59 -2.32 1.42 -6.02
N GLY A 60 -2.39 0.65 -4.94
CA GLY A 60 -1.26 -0.09 -4.39
C GLY A 60 -0.74 -1.20 -5.31
N PHE A 61 -1.50 -1.61 -6.35
CA PHE A 61 -1.04 -2.61 -7.31
C PHE A 61 0.04 -2.08 -8.24
N PHE A 62 0.00 -0.79 -8.60
CA PHE A 62 0.90 -0.24 -9.63
C PHE A 62 2.36 -0.38 -9.22
N PHE A 63 2.75 0.20 -8.10
CA PHE A 63 4.11 0.04 -7.59
C PHE A 63 4.32 -1.28 -6.88
N GLY A 64 3.30 -1.85 -6.24
CA GLY A 64 3.39 -3.15 -5.58
C GLY A 64 3.88 -4.26 -6.49
N THR A 65 3.43 -4.31 -7.75
CA THR A 65 3.89 -5.29 -8.75
C THR A 65 5.34 -5.03 -9.18
N LEU A 66 5.73 -3.77 -9.35
CA LEU A 66 7.10 -3.40 -9.69
C LEU A 66 8.07 -3.71 -8.54
N LEU A 67 7.66 -3.45 -7.30
CA LEU A 67 8.44 -3.79 -6.11
C LEU A 67 8.63 -5.31 -6.00
N ALA A 68 7.57 -6.09 -6.22
CA ALA A 68 7.65 -7.55 -6.17
C ALA A 68 8.63 -8.10 -7.21
N GLU A 69 8.59 -7.59 -8.43
CA GLU A 69 9.49 -8.00 -9.51
C GLU A 69 10.96 -7.68 -9.18
N HIS A 70 11.25 -6.46 -8.70
CA HIS A 70 12.62 -6.06 -8.34
C HIS A 70 13.18 -6.78 -7.11
N LEU A 71 12.31 -7.22 -6.20
CA LEU A 71 12.71 -7.95 -4.97
C LEU A 71 12.75 -9.48 -5.17
N ASP A 72 12.49 -9.97 -6.38
CA ASP A 72 12.30 -11.40 -6.67
C ASP A 72 11.26 -12.05 -5.72
N ALA A 73 10.22 -11.32 -5.39
CA ALA A 73 9.15 -11.70 -4.45
C ALA A 73 7.84 -11.96 -5.17
N GLY A 74 6.97 -12.77 -4.56
CA GLY A 74 5.61 -12.96 -5.08
C GLY A 74 4.73 -11.75 -4.79
N PHE A 75 3.80 -11.43 -5.71
CA PHE A 75 2.79 -10.38 -5.49
C PHE A 75 1.46 -10.97 -4.99
N VAL A 76 0.89 -10.38 -3.95
CA VAL A 76 -0.39 -10.79 -3.33
C VAL A 76 -1.39 -9.62 -3.38
N PRO A 77 -2.45 -9.71 -4.20
CA PRO A 77 -3.48 -8.68 -4.26
C PRO A 77 -4.43 -8.76 -3.05
N ILE A 78 -4.60 -7.65 -2.36
CA ILE A 78 -5.70 -7.44 -1.41
C ILE A 78 -6.83 -6.75 -2.15
N ARG A 79 -8.03 -7.33 -2.07
CA ARG A 79 -9.19 -6.81 -2.79
C ARG A 79 -10.41 -6.71 -1.90
N LYS A 80 -11.36 -5.88 -2.31
CA LYS A 80 -12.68 -5.79 -1.68
C LYS A 80 -13.43 -7.12 -1.81
N LYS A 81 -14.31 -7.39 -0.83
CA LYS A 81 -15.13 -8.61 -0.79
C LYS A 81 -15.83 -8.89 -2.12
N GLY A 82 -15.78 -10.16 -2.53
CA GLY A 82 -16.40 -10.65 -3.78
C GLY A 82 -15.58 -10.45 -5.05
N LYS A 83 -14.35 -9.87 -4.95
CA LYS A 83 -13.49 -9.65 -6.13
C LYS A 83 -12.41 -10.71 -6.33
N LEU A 84 -12.21 -11.60 -5.37
CA LEU A 84 -11.28 -12.72 -5.48
C LEU A 84 -12.07 -14.03 -5.70
N PRO A 85 -11.67 -14.88 -6.69
CA PRO A 85 -12.49 -16.03 -7.12
C PRO A 85 -12.29 -17.29 -6.29
N TYR A 86 -11.29 -17.35 -5.41
CA TYR A 86 -10.99 -18.52 -4.58
C TYR A 86 -11.33 -18.27 -3.12
N LYS A 87 -11.05 -19.22 -2.21
CA LYS A 87 -11.26 -19.09 -0.77
C LYS A 87 -10.44 -17.93 -0.20
N THR A 88 -11.06 -17.11 0.64
CA THR A 88 -10.44 -15.90 1.19
C THR A 88 -10.44 -15.88 2.71
N TYR A 89 -9.40 -15.26 3.28
CA TYR A 89 -9.50 -14.60 4.58
C TYR A 89 -10.15 -13.25 4.38
N GLU A 90 -10.95 -12.84 5.34
CA GLU A 90 -11.65 -11.56 5.34
C GLU A 90 -11.30 -10.77 6.61
N GLU A 91 -11.20 -9.45 6.48
CA GLU A 91 -11.04 -8.51 7.59
C GLU A 91 -11.85 -7.25 7.30
N SER A 92 -12.73 -6.89 8.23
CA SER A 92 -13.54 -5.67 8.15
C SER A 92 -12.86 -4.54 8.91
N TYR A 93 -13.02 -3.31 8.42
CA TYR A 93 -12.49 -2.11 9.05
C TYR A 93 -13.44 -0.94 8.89
N ASP A 94 -13.40 -0.03 9.86
CA ASP A 94 -14.26 1.13 9.88
C ASP A 94 -13.76 2.22 8.93
N LEU A 95 -14.68 2.78 8.18
CA LEU A 95 -14.52 4.01 7.40
C LEU A 95 -15.07 5.19 8.21
N GLU A 96 -14.88 6.43 7.74
CA GLU A 96 -15.58 7.59 8.32
C GLU A 96 -17.11 7.41 8.31
N TYR A 97 -17.63 6.70 7.31
CA TYR A 97 -19.05 6.35 7.17
C TYR A 97 -19.16 4.89 6.75
N GLY A 98 -19.56 4.01 7.70
CA GLY A 98 -19.77 2.59 7.47
C GLY A 98 -18.52 1.74 7.67
N THR A 99 -18.59 0.49 7.20
CA THR A 99 -17.52 -0.50 7.23
C THR A 99 -17.21 -1.00 5.82
N ASP A 100 -15.96 -1.33 5.55
CA ASP A 100 -15.56 -2.04 4.32
C ASP A 100 -14.84 -3.34 4.69
N THR A 101 -14.78 -4.30 3.76
CA THR A 101 -14.16 -5.60 4.00
C THR A 101 -13.11 -5.87 2.92
N LEU A 102 -11.89 -6.14 3.37
CA LEU A 102 -10.80 -6.58 2.53
C LEU A 102 -10.64 -8.09 2.58
N THR A 103 -10.20 -8.65 1.48
CA THR A 103 -10.01 -10.09 1.32
C THR A 103 -8.63 -10.42 0.73
N MET A 104 -8.11 -11.58 1.12
CA MET A 104 -6.88 -12.16 0.61
C MET A 104 -7.10 -13.67 0.41
N HIS A 105 -6.58 -14.26 -0.67
CA HIS A 105 -6.64 -15.71 -0.86
C HIS A 105 -5.95 -16.46 0.29
N THR A 106 -6.54 -17.57 0.73
CA THR A 106 -6.05 -18.35 1.88
C THR A 106 -4.70 -19.04 1.63
N ASP A 107 -4.32 -19.22 0.38
CA ASP A 107 -3.08 -19.85 -0.09
C ASP A 107 -2.03 -18.85 -0.59
N ALA A 108 -2.28 -17.54 -0.46
CA ALA A 108 -1.40 -16.51 -1.00
C ALA A 108 -0.09 -16.34 -0.21
N ILE A 109 -0.11 -16.62 1.08
CA ILE A 109 1.04 -16.46 1.97
C ILE A 109 1.25 -17.76 2.76
N LYS A 110 2.47 -18.26 2.77
CA LYS A 110 2.87 -19.41 3.59
C LYS A 110 3.32 -18.95 4.98
N LYS A 111 3.14 -19.83 5.97
CA LYS A 111 3.58 -19.55 7.34
C LYS A 111 5.06 -19.21 7.41
N GLY A 112 5.37 -18.06 8.00
CA GLY A 112 6.73 -17.59 8.22
C GLY A 112 7.32 -16.75 7.11
N GLU A 113 6.65 -16.60 5.94
CA GLU A 113 7.10 -15.70 4.86
C GLU A 113 7.15 -14.24 5.32
N ASN A 114 8.19 -13.55 4.89
CA ASN A 114 8.42 -12.13 5.15
C ASN A 114 7.64 -11.28 4.16
N VAL A 115 6.81 -10.39 4.67
CA VAL A 115 5.82 -9.65 3.88
C VAL A 115 6.07 -8.15 3.96
N LEU A 116 6.18 -7.53 2.78
CA LEU A 116 6.06 -6.09 2.59
C LEU A 116 4.59 -5.75 2.27
N ILE A 117 4.00 -4.79 2.96
CA ILE A 117 2.69 -4.23 2.61
C ILE A 117 2.91 -2.90 1.89
N HIS A 118 2.33 -2.74 0.71
CA HIS A 118 2.42 -1.52 -0.09
C HIS A 118 1.05 -0.96 -0.46
N ASP A 119 0.91 0.36 -0.32
CA ASP A 119 -0.19 1.13 -0.90
C ASP A 119 0.34 2.50 -1.38
N ASP A 120 -0.43 3.20 -2.17
CA ASP A 120 -0.02 4.52 -2.65
C ASP A 120 -0.18 5.61 -1.59
N VAL A 121 -1.21 5.55 -0.73
CA VAL A 121 -1.49 6.58 0.27
C VAL A 121 -1.76 6.00 1.65
N LEU A 122 -0.99 6.43 2.64
CA LEU A 122 -1.32 6.28 4.05
C LEU A 122 -2.16 7.47 4.51
N ALA A 123 -3.46 7.25 4.73
CA ALA A 123 -4.39 8.24 5.26
C ALA A 123 -4.64 7.97 6.76
N THR A 124 -5.80 7.45 7.14
CA THR A 124 -6.15 7.16 8.56
C THR A 124 -5.53 5.88 9.11
N GLY A 125 -4.95 5.03 8.26
CA GLY A 125 -4.30 3.78 8.62
C GLY A 125 -5.23 2.58 8.84
N GLY A 126 -6.56 2.76 8.72
CA GLY A 126 -7.53 1.67 8.93
C GLY A 126 -7.37 0.52 7.93
N THR A 127 -7.27 0.85 6.65
CA THR A 127 -7.03 -0.12 5.56
C THR A 127 -5.74 -0.91 5.78
N ALA A 128 -4.64 -0.22 6.04
CA ALA A 128 -3.34 -0.85 6.29
C ALA A 128 -3.37 -1.75 7.53
N GLN A 129 -4.06 -1.34 8.60
CA GLN A 129 -4.25 -2.17 9.81
C GLN A 129 -5.03 -3.46 9.50
N ALA A 130 -6.09 -3.38 8.69
CA ALA A 130 -6.83 -4.56 8.26
C ALA A 130 -5.96 -5.53 7.46
N VAL A 131 -5.10 -5.01 6.59
CA VAL A 131 -4.16 -5.83 5.81
C VAL A 131 -3.11 -6.50 6.69
N ILE A 132 -2.57 -5.81 7.71
CA ILE A 132 -1.69 -6.43 8.71
C ILE A 132 -2.34 -7.68 9.30
N LYS A 133 -3.60 -7.56 9.76
CA LYS A 133 -4.33 -8.69 10.35
C LYS A 133 -4.55 -9.83 9.37
N LEU A 134 -4.83 -9.55 8.09
CA LEU A 134 -4.94 -10.59 7.06
C LEU A 134 -3.63 -11.36 6.87
N VAL A 135 -2.49 -10.65 6.80
CA VAL A 135 -1.17 -11.25 6.68
C VAL A 135 -0.84 -12.13 7.91
N GLU A 136 -1.08 -11.62 9.11
CA GLU A 136 -0.86 -12.36 10.36
C GLU A 136 -1.78 -13.59 10.47
N LYS A 137 -3.04 -13.48 10.04
CA LYS A 137 -4.01 -14.58 10.00
C LYS A 137 -3.56 -15.70 9.06
N ALA A 138 -2.87 -15.38 7.97
CA ALA A 138 -2.26 -16.37 7.08
C ALA A 138 -0.95 -16.96 7.64
N GLY A 139 -0.41 -16.41 8.73
CA GLY A 139 0.86 -16.82 9.34
C GLY A 139 2.09 -16.15 8.74
N GLY A 140 1.93 -15.12 7.92
CA GLY A 140 3.01 -14.27 7.41
C GLY A 140 3.60 -13.36 8.48
N LYS A 141 4.81 -12.88 8.23
CA LYS A 141 5.51 -11.90 9.09
C LYS A 141 5.55 -10.56 8.38
N VAL A 142 4.80 -9.58 8.87
CA VAL A 142 4.89 -8.21 8.34
C VAL A 142 6.24 -7.61 8.74
N ILE A 143 7.09 -7.37 7.75
CA ILE A 143 8.42 -6.78 7.93
C ILE A 143 8.34 -5.26 7.99
N MET A 144 7.59 -4.67 7.04
CA MET A 144 7.35 -3.22 7.01
C MET A 144 6.14 -2.87 6.15
N LEU A 145 5.71 -1.63 6.27
CA LEU A 145 4.76 -1.00 5.36
C LEU A 145 5.45 0.14 4.61
N ASN A 146 5.15 0.26 3.33
CA ASN A 146 5.78 1.23 2.44
C ASN A 146 4.71 1.96 1.64
N PHE A 147 4.79 3.30 1.61
CA PHE A 147 3.80 4.14 0.93
C PHE A 147 4.49 5.15 0.02
N LEU A 148 3.82 5.54 -1.05
CA LEU A 148 4.25 6.67 -1.87
C LEU A 148 3.98 8.00 -1.14
N ILE A 149 2.79 8.14 -0.54
CA ILE A 149 2.30 9.36 0.11
C ILE A 149 1.84 9.04 1.54
N GLU A 150 2.16 9.92 2.50
CA GLU A 150 1.58 9.95 3.84
C GLU A 150 0.86 11.29 4.06
N LEU A 151 -0.38 11.23 4.53
CA LEU A 151 -1.15 12.40 4.95
C LEU A 151 -0.94 12.60 6.45
N ASP A 152 0.11 13.34 6.82
CA ASP A 152 0.59 13.47 8.20
C ASP A 152 -0.46 13.97 9.18
N PHE A 153 -1.33 14.87 8.72
CA PHE A 153 -2.42 15.44 9.53
C PHE A 153 -3.45 14.39 9.98
N LEU A 154 -3.58 13.26 9.28
CA LEU A 154 -4.48 12.15 9.65
C LEU A 154 -3.85 11.17 10.64
N LYS A 155 -2.55 11.28 10.89
CA LYS A 155 -1.80 10.50 11.89
C LYS A 155 -1.98 8.98 11.74
N GLY A 156 -2.18 8.48 10.52
CA GLY A 156 -2.46 7.08 10.23
C GLY A 156 -1.40 6.11 10.72
N LYS A 157 -0.13 6.51 10.69
CA LYS A 157 1.00 5.75 11.21
C LYS A 157 0.83 5.29 12.67
N LYS A 158 0.12 6.07 13.51
CA LYS A 158 -0.15 5.69 14.90
C LYS A 158 -0.95 4.41 15.05
N LYS A 159 -1.82 4.08 14.07
CA LYS A 159 -2.61 2.84 14.08
C LYS A 159 -1.81 1.60 13.71
N LEU A 160 -0.64 1.78 13.09
CA LEU A 160 0.17 0.67 12.59
C LEU A 160 1.11 0.08 13.66
N GLY A 161 1.12 0.70 14.85
CA GLY A 161 1.77 0.15 16.05
C GLY A 161 3.28 -0.01 15.90
N LYS A 162 3.77 -1.24 16.10
CA LYS A 162 5.20 -1.59 16.14
C LYS A 162 5.86 -1.74 14.76
N TYR A 163 5.08 -1.75 13.70
CA TYR A 163 5.60 -2.04 12.36
C TYR A 163 6.38 -0.86 11.80
N PRO A 164 7.56 -1.08 11.19
CA PRO A 164 8.27 -0.03 10.46
C PRO A 164 7.40 0.50 9.31
N VAL A 165 7.34 1.81 9.18
CA VAL A 165 6.58 2.49 8.11
C VAL A 165 7.47 3.50 7.44
N THR A 166 7.53 3.46 6.10
CA THR A 166 8.22 4.45 5.27
C THR A 166 7.27 5.05 4.26
N SER A 167 7.45 6.34 3.98
CA SER A 167 6.68 7.09 2.99
C SER A 167 7.63 8.02 2.23
N LEU A 168 7.45 8.18 0.91
CA LEU A 168 8.34 9.03 0.11
C LEU A 168 7.96 10.51 0.19
N LEU A 169 6.67 10.82 0.17
CA LEU A 169 6.11 12.15 0.17
C LEU A 169 5.19 12.34 1.39
N HIS A 170 5.25 13.52 1.98
CA HIS A 170 4.48 13.89 3.17
C HIS A 170 3.65 15.14 2.92
N TYR A 171 2.39 15.16 3.31
CA TYR A 171 1.47 16.29 3.19
C TYR A 171 0.69 16.58 4.45
#